data_a33207ae8467a7496572a275e29cd36b
#
_entry.id   a33207ae8467a7496572a275e29cd36b
#
_cell.length_a   1.000
_cell.length_b   1.000
_cell.length_c   1.000
_cell.angle_alpha   90.00
_cell.angle_beta   90.00
_cell.angle_gamma   90.00
#
_symmetry.space_group_name_H-M   'P 1'
#
loop_
_entity.id
_entity.type
_entity.pdbx_description
1 polymer ?
#
loop_
_entity_poly.entity_id
_entity_poly.type
_entity_poly.pdbx_seq_one_letter_code
_entity_poly.pdbx_strand_id
1 'polypeptide(L)'
;MTALLLALLPAPGGAHPPKEVVLSYDQAKQTLEVRITHVVSDPAKHFIEKVEIRKAGKTISQTEYQSQPGPETFSYTYPLDAAPGDLIEVKASCSIFGSKTEKLTVGK
;
A
#
# COMPACT_ATOMS: atom_id res chain seq x y z
N MET A 1 -1.88 -23.02 -29.44
CA MET A 1 -2.13 -23.07 -29.05
C MET A 1 -2.40 -22.61 -28.41
N THR A 2 -2.71 -22.19 -28.27
CA THR A 2 -3.04 -21.91 -27.58
C THR A 2 -3.21 -21.48 -26.76
N ALA A 3 -3.55 -21.49 -26.57
CA ALA A 3 -3.90 -21.26 -25.74
C ALA A 3 -3.53 -20.78 -24.89
N LEU A 4 -3.36 -20.72 -24.73
CA LEU A 4 -2.96 -20.42 -23.84
C LEU A 4 -2.97 -19.18 -23.54
N LEU A 5 -3.10 -18.64 -24.02
CA LEU A 5 -2.93 -17.52 -23.86
C LEU A 5 -3.85 -16.97 -23.12
N LEU A 6 -4.76 -17.36 -23.19
CA LEU A 6 -5.71 -16.95 -22.56
C LEU A 6 -5.51 -16.86 -21.29
N ALA A 7 -5.03 -17.63 -21.02
CA ALA A 7 -4.82 -17.75 -19.72
C ALA A 7 -4.28 -16.58 -19.22
N LEU A 8 -3.71 -15.99 -19.94
CA LEU A 8 -3.10 -15.01 -19.48
C LEU A 8 -3.87 -13.97 -19.25
N LEU A 9 -4.99 -14.07 -19.57
CA LEU A 9 -5.73 -13.07 -19.34
C LEU A 9 -5.83 -12.83 -17.98
N PRO A 10 -5.50 -11.76 -17.54
CA PRO A 10 -5.51 -11.45 -16.17
C PRO A 10 -6.87 -11.50 -15.71
N ALA A 11 -7.03 -11.81 -14.56
CA ALA A 11 -8.27 -11.83 -13.97
C ALA A 11 -8.81 -10.48 -14.00
N PRO A 12 -9.87 -10.30 -14.63
CA PRO A 12 -10.43 -9.02 -14.75
C PRO A 12 -10.83 -8.46 -13.43
N GLY A 13 -10.55 -7.29 -13.23
CA GLY A 13 -10.94 -6.56 -12.09
C GLY A 13 -10.55 -7.20 -10.83
N GLY A 14 -9.73 -8.14 -10.94
CA GLY A 14 -9.55 -8.85 -9.84
C GLY A 14 -8.30 -8.72 -9.16
N ALA A 15 -7.65 -9.78 -9.07
CA ALA A 15 -6.52 -9.93 -8.26
C ALA A 15 -5.35 -9.18 -8.82
N HIS A 16 -5.06 -8.05 -8.29
CA HIS A 16 -3.90 -7.27 -8.69
C HIS A 16 -3.38 -6.46 -7.51
N PRO A 17 -2.08 -6.19 -7.49
CA PRO A 17 -1.52 -5.36 -6.42
C PRO A 17 -1.96 -3.92 -6.57
N PRO A 18 -1.72 -3.09 -5.58
CA PRO A 18 -1.98 -1.66 -5.72
C PRO A 18 -1.21 -1.11 -6.89
N LYS A 19 -1.82 -0.17 -7.60
CA LYS A 19 -1.20 0.44 -8.74
C LYS A 19 -0.12 1.42 -8.32
N GLU A 20 -0.35 2.12 -7.22
CA GLU A 20 0.58 3.14 -6.77
C GLU A 20 0.50 3.31 -5.26
N VAL A 21 1.64 3.57 -4.64
CA VAL A 21 1.72 3.92 -3.23
C VAL A 21 2.62 5.14 -3.16
N VAL A 22 2.11 6.24 -2.62
CA VAL A 22 2.87 7.48 -2.49
C VAL A 22 3.01 7.82 -1.02
N LEU A 23 4.24 8.04 -0.59
CA LEU A 23 4.54 8.31 0.81
C LEU A 23 4.92 9.78 1.00
N SER A 24 4.46 10.37 2.08
CA SER A 24 4.95 11.67 2.49
C SER A 24 5.04 11.71 4.00
N TYR A 25 6.10 12.31 4.53
CA TYR A 25 6.34 12.36 5.96
C TYR A 25 6.37 13.81 6.43
N ASP A 26 5.55 14.11 7.44
CA ASP A 26 5.50 15.43 8.04
C ASP A 26 6.34 15.40 9.31
N GLN A 27 7.53 16.00 9.25
CA GLN A 27 8.45 15.97 10.39
C GLN A 27 7.93 16.75 11.59
N ALA A 28 7.18 17.82 11.35
CA ALA A 28 6.65 18.61 12.44
C ALA A 28 5.58 17.87 13.23
N LYS A 29 4.74 17.11 12.54
CA LYS A 29 3.67 16.36 13.19
C LYS A 29 4.06 14.91 13.47
N GLN A 30 5.18 14.48 12.95
CA GLN A 30 5.63 13.09 13.05
C GLN A 30 4.52 12.13 12.57
N THR A 31 4.05 12.38 11.38
CA THR A 31 3.03 11.53 10.76
C THR A 31 3.44 11.15 9.35
N LEU A 32 3.14 9.92 9.00
CA LEU A 32 3.37 9.40 7.66
C LEU A 32 2.03 9.28 6.95
N GLU A 33 1.92 9.89 5.78
CA GLU A 33 0.75 9.72 4.95
C GLU A 33 1.07 8.70 3.88
N VAL A 34 0.19 7.72 3.72
CA VAL A 34 0.32 6.67 2.72
C VAL A 34 -0.87 6.80 1.80
N ARG A 35 -0.64 7.25 0.57
CA ARG A 35 -1.71 7.36 -0.40
C ARG A 35 -1.62 6.18 -1.35
N ILE A 36 -2.70 5.45 -1.48
CA ILE A 36 -2.74 4.21 -2.22
C ILE A 36 -3.74 4.31 -3.35
N THR A 37 -3.34 3.91 -4.55
CA THR A 37 -4.25 3.77 -5.66
C THR A 37 -4.44 2.28 -5.90
N HIS A 38 -5.65 1.80 -5.64
CA HIS A 38 -5.98 0.40 -5.78
C HIS A 38 -7.42 0.33 -6.28
N VAL A 39 -7.57 0.21 -7.58
CA VAL A 39 -8.88 0.32 -8.23
C VAL A 39 -9.62 -0.99 -8.11
N VAL A 40 -10.79 -0.95 -7.49
CA VAL A 40 -11.61 -2.14 -7.26
C VAL A 40 -13.06 -1.79 -7.54
N SER A 41 -13.86 -2.78 -7.85
CA SER A 41 -15.28 -2.53 -8.07
C SER A 41 -16.06 -2.58 -6.76
N ASP A 42 -15.62 -3.36 -5.79
CA ASP A 42 -16.32 -3.46 -4.50
C ASP A 42 -15.30 -3.38 -3.36
N PRO A 43 -15.16 -2.20 -2.74
CA PRO A 43 -14.17 -2.02 -1.67
C PRO A 43 -14.40 -2.88 -0.43
N ALA A 44 -15.55 -3.48 -0.28
CA ALA A 44 -15.83 -4.35 0.86
C ALA A 44 -15.39 -5.79 0.59
N LYS A 45 -15.18 -6.14 -0.66
CA LYS A 45 -14.82 -7.51 -1.02
C LYS A 45 -13.42 -7.62 -1.61
N HIS A 46 -12.88 -6.52 -2.10
CA HIS A 46 -11.56 -6.49 -2.69
C HIS A 46 -10.93 -5.20 -2.15
N PHE A 47 -9.90 -5.29 -1.37
CA PHE A 47 -9.38 -4.13 -0.64
C PHE A 47 -7.92 -4.32 -0.26
N ILE A 48 -7.31 -3.23 0.16
CA ILE A 48 -5.99 -3.32 0.76
C ILE A 48 -6.19 -3.83 2.17
N GLU A 49 -5.72 -5.03 2.45
CA GLU A 49 -5.96 -5.66 3.74
C GLU A 49 -4.88 -5.40 4.78
N LYS A 50 -3.70 -5.00 4.37
CA LYS A 50 -2.63 -4.76 5.32
C LYS A 50 -1.70 -3.68 4.84
N VAL A 51 -1.32 -2.79 5.76
CA VAL A 51 -0.29 -1.81 5.52
C VAL A 51 0.79 -2.05 6.57
N GLU A 52 1.98 -2.41 6.12
CA GLU A 52 3.10 -2.68 6.99
C GLU A 52 4.12 -1.56 6.85
N ILE A 53 4.56 -0.99 7.96
CA ILE A 53 5.54 0.09 7.97
C ILE A 53 6.82 -0.42 8.60
N ARG A 54 7.94 -0.21 7.90
CA ARG A 54 9.26 -0.56 8.38
C ARG A 54 10.12 0.69 8.44
N LYS A 55 11.00 0.75 9.42
CA LYS A 55 11.96 1.83 9.55
C LYS A 55 13.30 1.23 9.89
N ALA A 56 14.33 1.62 9.17
CA ALA A 56 15.67 1.10 9.38
C ALA A 56 15.69 -0.43 9.32
N GLY A 57 14.90 -1.00 8.44
CA GLY A 57 14.87 -2.44 8.24
C GLY A 57 14.03 -3.23 9.23
N LYS A 58 13.36 -2.56 10.17
CA LYS A 58 12.55 -3.25 11.16
C LYS A 58 11.08 -2.92 10.98
N THR A 59 10.22 -3.92 11.08
CA THR A 59 8.78 -3.70 11.05
C THR A 59 8.38 -3.02 12.35
N ILE A 60 7.80 -1.83 12.24
CA ILE A 60 7.38 -1.08 13.41
C ILE A 60 5.87 -1.06 13.56
N SER A 61 5.11 -1.34 12.52
CA SER A 61 3.67 -1.48 12.68
C SER A 61 3.09 -2.25 11.51
N GLN A 62 1.96 -2.90 11.76
CA GLN A 62 1.16 -3.56 10.74
C GLN A 62 -0.29 -3.25 11.07
N THR A 63 -1.00 -2.67 10.14
CA THR A 63 -2.41 -2.36 10.34
C THR A 63 -3.22 -3.19 9.36
N GLU A 64 -4.25 -3.86 9.86
CA GLU A 64 -5.10 -4.68 9.04
C GLU A 64 -6.45 -4.02 8.84
N TYR A 65 -7.00 -4.17 7.67
CA TYR A 65 -8.28 -3.57 7.29
C TYR A 65 -9.18 -4.64 6.69
N GLN A 66 -10.48 -4.40 6.74
CA GLN A 66 -11.46 -5.31 6.18
C GLN A 66 -12.27 -4.68 5.06
N SER A 67 -11.84 -3.52 4.61
CA SER A 67 -12.39 -2.82 3.46
C SER A 67 -11.46 -1.68 3.15
N GLN A 68 -11.64 -1.04 2.01
CA GLN A 68 -10.90 0.20 1.77
C GLN A 68 -11.88 1.36 1.64
N PRO A 69 -11.41 2.59 1.91
CA PRO A 69 -12.30 3.74 2.00
C PRO A 69 -13.02 4.11 0.70
N GLY A 70 -12.49 3.71 -0.43
CA GLY A 70 -13.12 4.02 -1.69
C GLY A 70 -12.60 3.12 -2.80
N PRO A 71 -13.17 3.22 -4.00
CA PRO A 71 -12.85 2.28 -5.07
C PRO A 71 -11.60 2.60 -5.87
N GLU A 72 -10.94 3.71 -5.61
CA GLU A 72 -9.78 4.08 -6.40
C GLU A 72 -8.59 4.52 -5.58
N THR A 73 -8.57 5.75 -5.11
CA THR A 73 -7.43 6.31 -4.40
C THR A 73 -7.88 6.77 -3.02
N PHE A 74 -7.09 6.46 -2.01
CA PHE A 74 -7.40 6.82 -0.65
C PHE A 74 -6.10 6.96 0.13
N SER A 75 -6.17 7.59 1.31
CA SER A 75 -5.00 7.85 2.13
C SER A 75 -5.22 7.39 3.55
N TYR A 76 -4.15 6.91 4.15
CA TYR A 76 -4.10 6.65 5.58
C TYR A 76 -2.98 7.49 6.17
N THR A 77 -3.16 7.92 7.39
CA THR A 77 -2.13 8.67 8.12
C THR A 77 -1.78 7.89 9.38
N TYR A 78 -0.50 7.70 9.59
CA TYR A 78 -0.02 6.94 10.74
C TYR A 78 0.96 7.78 11.55
N PRO A 79 0.89 7.74 12.87
CA PRO A 79 1.94 8.38 13.67
C PRO A 79 3.22 7.58 13.47
N LEU A 80 4.31 8.28 13.29
CA LEU A 80 5.59 7.62 13.06
C LEU A 80 6.70 8.55 13.50
N ASP A 81 7.51 8.09 14.47
CA ASP A 81 8.65 8.84 14.93
C ASP A 81 9.84 8.50 14.03
N ALA A 82 10.26 9.45 13.24
CA ALA A 82 11.39 9.28 12.34
C ALA A 82 12.24 10.53 12.29
N ALA A 83 13.53 10.35 12.10
CA ALA A 83 14.49 11.43 12.06
C ALA A 83 15.01 11.64 10.64
N PRO A 84 15.56 12.82 10.35
CA PRO A 84 16.14 13.05 9.04
C PRO A 84 17.16 11.96 8.71
N GLY A 85 17.07 11.43 7.49
CA GLY A 85 17.92 10.35 7.03
C GLY A 85 17.38 8.96 7.24
N ASP A 86 16.31 8.79 8.03
CA ASP A 86 15.72 7.48 8.24
C ASP A 86 15.06 6.99 6.95
N LEU A 87 15.21 5.70 6.69
CA LEU A 87 14.54 5.07 5.56
C LEU A 87 13.24 4.43 6.04
N ILE A 88 12.15 4.85 5.44
CA ILE A 88 10.83 4.31 5.71
C ILE A 88 10.42 3.45 4.53
N GLU A 89 9.89 2.26 4.80
CA GLU A 89 9.36 1.39 3.76
C GLU A 89 7.93 1.04 4.12
N VAL A 90 7.06 1.06 3.14
CA VAL A 90 5.65 0.71 3.36
C VAL A 90 5.25 -0.34 2.34
N LYS A 91 4.66 -1.43 2.82
CA LYS A 91 4.15 -2.48 1.97
C LYS A 91 2.64 -2.53 2.13
N ALA A 92 1.94 -2.32 1.02
CA ALA A 92 0.49 -2.40 0.99
C ALA A 92 0.09 -3.67 0.27
N SER A 93 -0.73 -4.50 0.92
CA SER A 93 -1.09 -5.82 0.40
C SER A 93 -2.57 -5.90 0.07
N CYS A 94 -2.86 -6.40 -1.12
CA CYS A 94 -4.23 -6.62 -1.56
C CYS A 94 -4.80 -7.88 -0.91
N SER A 95 -6.07 -7.88 -0.60
CA SER A 95 -6.73 -9.00 0.05
C SER A 95 -6.81 -10.24 -0.84
N ILE A 96 -6.67 -10.06 -2.15
CA ILE A 96 -6.78 -11.16 -3.08
C ILE A 96 -5.42 -11.57 -3.60
N PHE A 97 -4.64 -10.62 -4.10
CA PHE A 97 -3.36 -10.97 -4.68
C PHE A 97 -2.43 -9.77 -4.76
N GLY A 98 -1.21 -9.98 -4.32
CA GLY A 98 -0.14 -9.04 -4.59
C GLY A 98 0.01 -7.91 -3.61
N SER A 99 1.14 -7.27 -3.68
CA SER A 99 1.47 -6.15 -2.81
C SER A 99 2.39 -5.20 -3.56
N LYS A 100 2.54 -3.99 -3.01
CA LYS A 100 3.50 -3.04 -3.54
C LYS A 100 4.22 -2.41 -2.36
N THR A 101 5.53 -2.28 -2.50
CA THR A 101 6.37 -1.67 -1.48
C THR A 101 6.93 -0.37 -2.03
N GLU A 102 6.90 0.67 -1.21
CA GLU A 102 7.47 1.95 -1.58
C GLU A 102 8.39 2.42 -0.46
N LYS A 103 9.38 3.24 -0.79
CA LYS A 103 10.38 3.71 0.16
C LYS A 103 10.46 5.21 0.15
N LEU A 104 10.80 5.78 1.30
CA LEU A 104 10.99 7.21 1.45
C LEU A 104 12.12 7.44 2.45
N THR A 105 13.07 8.28 2.09
CA THR A 105 14.09 8.73 3.04
C THR A 105 13.64 10.06 3.60
N VAL A 106 13.57 10.17 4.92
CA VAL A 106 13.14 11.40 5.57
C VAL A 106 14.14 12.50 5.26
N GLY A 107 13.66 13.68 4.90
CA GLY A 107 14.51 14.80 4.51
C GLY A 107 15.38 15.29 5.64
N LYS A 108 16.47 15.95 5.26
CA LYS A 108 17.42 16.48 6.26
C LYS A 108 17.33 18.00 6.40
#